data_39267fcf604af11dd57ea660cf7c1021
#
_entry.id   39267fcf604af11dd57ea660cf7c1021
#
_cell.length_a   1.000
_cell.length_b   1.000
_cell.length_c   1.000
_cell.angle_alpha   90.00
_cell.angle_beta   90.00
_cell.angle_gamma   90.00
#
_symmetry.space_group_name_H-M   'P 1'
#
loop_
_entity.id
_entity.type
_entity.pdbx_description
1 polymer ?
#
loop_
_entity_poly.entity_id
_entity_poly.type
_entity_poly.pdbx_seq_one_letter_code
_entity_poly.pdbx_strand_id
1 'polypeptide(L)'
;MTRVLIVLLLALVLEAVGVVCLSRGLKQIGEPEKLTAGEVARVIRRGAVNPNILLGVLLETIFFGALLYLLSQRDVSLIWPLTALGFVLTAIAAKFILHEEIHWTRWMGVALIVVGAALVSYSEKLKPQPWGAAPAAIGPSVHGE
;
A
#
# COMPACT_ATOMS: atom_id res chain seq x y z
N MET A 1 -9.86 -1.04 -15.27
CA MET A 1 -10.19 -1.19 -13.84
C MET A 1 -9.69 -2.53 -13.29
N THR A 2 -10.11 -3.67 -13.81
CA THR A 2 -9.78 -5.00 -13.25
C THR A 2 -8.27 -5.24 -13.10
N ARG A 3 -7.45 -4.92 -14.09
CA ARG A 3 -5.98 -5.09 -14.01
C ARG A 3 -5.34 -4.28 -12.87
N VAL A 4 -5.77 -3.03 -12.70
CA VAL A 4 -5.28 -2.14 -11.62
C VAL A 4 -5.62 -2.71 -10.25
N LEU A 5 -6.86 -3.19 -10.06
CA LEU A 5 -7.29 -3.82 -8.81
C LEU A 5 -6.54 -5.12 -8.52
N ILE A 6 -6.28 -5.95 -9.52
CA ILE A 6 -5.50 -7.18 -9.33
C ILE A 6 -4.07 -6.86 -8.90
N VAL A 7 -3.40 -5.91 -9.59
CA VAL A 7 -2.04 -5.48 -9.23
C VAL A 7 -2.01 -4.89 -7.83
N LEU A 8 -3.00 -4.05 -7.48
CA LEU A 8 -3.14 -3.48 -6.15
C LEU A 8 -3.28 -4.57 -5.08
N LEU A 9 -4.21 -5.53 -5.27
CA LEU A 9 -4.40 -6.61 -4.30
C LEU A 9 -3.16 -7.47 -4.12
N LEU A 10 -2.47 -7.80 -5.20
CA LEU A 10 -1.20 -8.55 -5.12
C LEU A 10 -0.13 -7.73 -4.38
N ALA A 11 -0.02 -6.44 -4.67
CA ALA A 11 0.91 -5.55 -3.98
C ALA A 11 0.60 -5.47 -2.48
N LEU A 12 -0.68 -5.35 -2.08
CA LEU A 12 -1.09 -5.31 -0.67
C LEU A 12 -0.83 -6.64 0.06
N VAL A 13 -0.92 -7.77 -0.62
CA VAL A 13 -0.51 -9.06 -0.03
C VAL A 13 0.99 -9.09 0.23
N LEU A 14 1.81 -8.59 -0.70
CA LEU A 14 3.26 -8.49 -0.50
C LEU A 14 3.60 -7.55 0.66
N GLU A 15 2.93 -6.39 0.76
CA GLU A 15 3.03 -5.45 1.89
C GLU A 15 2.71 -6.17 3.21
N ALA A 16 1.57 -6.84 3.31
CA ALA A 16 1.15 -7.52 4.54
C ALA A 16 2.18 -8.58 5.00
N VAL A 17 2.73 -9.36 4.05
CA VAL A 17 3.78 -10.34 4.34
C VAL A 17 5.08 -9.64 4.72
N GLY A 18 5.44 -8.55 4.03
CA GLY A 18 6.62 -7.72 4.31
C GLY A 18 6.60 -7.18 5.73
N VAL A 19 5.49 -6.55 6.14
CA VAL A 19 5.29 -6.02 7.51
C VAL A 19 5.41 -7.13 8.56
N VAL A 20 4.84 -8.31 8.31
CA VAL A 20 4.95 -9.46 9.22
C VAL A 20 6.40 -9.93 9.37
N CYS A 21 7.15 -10.01 8.26
CA CYS A 21 8.56 -10.36 8.29
C CYS A 21 9.37 -9.32 9.06
N LEU A 22 9.14 -8.02 8.83
CA LEU A 22 9.76 -6.92 9.58
C LEU A 22 9.46 -7.02 11.07
N SER A 23 8.19 -7.21 11.44
CA SER A 23 7.77 -7.36 12.83
C SER A 23 8.47 -8.53 13.53
N ARG A 24 8.55 -9.70 12.86
CA ARG A 24 9.28 -10.86 13.39
C ARG A 24 10.75 -10.57 13.56
N GLY A 25 11.39 -9.96 12.56
CA GLY A 25 12.80 -9.62 12.61
C GLY A 25 13.12 -8.64 13.74
N LEU A 26 12.28 -7.62 13.94
CA LEU A 26 12.43 -6.64 15.02
C LEU A 26 12.23 -7.30 16.39
N LYS A 27 11.24 -8.15 16.56
CA LYS A 27 11.03 -8.91 17.82
C LYS A 27 12.21 -9.84 18.15
N GLN A 28 12.91 -10.36 17.15
CA GLN A 28 14.13 -11.18 17.35
C GLN A 28 15.33 -10.35 17.82
N ILE A 29 15.44 -9.08 17.41
CA ILE A 29 16.52 -8.18 17.81
C ILE A 29 16.32 -7.71 19.25
N GLY A 30 15.07 -7.59 19.72
CA GLY A 30 14.68 -7.07 21.02
C GLY A 30 14.62 -5.55 21.05
N GLU A 31 13.97 -5.03 22.08
CA GLU A 31 13.88 -3.59 22.32
C GLU A 31 15.18 -3.03 22.87
N PRO A 32 15.61 -1.84 22.42
CA PRO A 32 16.77 -1.17 23.01
C PRO A 32 16.42 -0.71 24.44
N GLU A 33 17.20 -1.10 25.43
CA GLU A 33 16.98 -0.69 26.82
C GLU A 33 17.11 0.83 27.02
N LYS A 34 17.90 1.49 26.18
CA LYS A 34 18.10 2.95 26.19
C LYS A 34 18.27 3.46 24.76
N LEU A 35 17.68 4.62 24.46
CA LEU A 35 17.85 5.31 23.19
C LEU A 35 19.20 6.04 23.13
N THR A 36 20.29 5.27 23.17
CA THR A 36 21.65 5.78 23.01
C THR A 36 22.11 5.54 21.57
N ALA A 37 22.90 6.44 21.00
CA ALA A 37 23.42 6.30 19.63
C ALA A 37 24.11 4.94 19.39
N GLY A 38 24.80 4.38 20.38
CA GLY A 38 25.42 3.06 20.32
C GLY A 38 24.41 1.92 20.25
N GLU A 39 23.29 2.00 20.98
CA GLU A 39 22.21 1.01 20.92
C GLU A 39 21.50 1.05 19.56
N VAL A 40 21.20 2.25 19.06
CA VAL A 40 20.60 2.43 17.72
C VAL A 40 21.50 1.83 16.64
N ALA A 41 22.82 2.12 16.68
CA ALA A 41 23.79 1.54 15.75
C ALA A 41 23.83 0.01 15.83
N ARG A 42 23.73 -0.56 17.06
CA ARG A 42 23.66 -2.02 17.28
C ARG A 42 22.41 -2.63 16.65
N VAL A 43 21.23 -2.02 16.87
CA VAL A 43 19.94 -2.46 16.30
C VAL A 43 20.00 -2.42 14.78
N ILE A 44 20.50 -1.32 14.19
CA ILE A 44 20.66 -1.19 12.74
C ILE A 44 21.57 -2.29 12.18
N ARG A 45 22.75 -2.52 12.81
CA ARG A 45 23.69 -3.56 12.39
C ARG A 45 23.10 -4.96 12.47
N ARG A 46 22.38 -5.28 13.56
CA ARG A 46 21.68 -6.57 13.71
C ARG A 46 20.53 -6.71 12.71
N GLY A 47 19.80 -5.62 12.45
CA GLY A 47 18.75 -5.57 11.44
C GLY A 47 19.26 -5.83 10.03
N ALA A 48 20.40 -5.23 9.68
CA ALA A 48 21.00 -5.35 8.35
C ALA A 48 21.46 -6.79 7.99
N VAL A 49 21.61 -7.67 8.97
CA VAL A 49 21.98 -9.09 8.77
C VAL A 49 20.86 -10.05 9.11
N ASN A 50 19.71 -9.57 9.57
CA ASN A 50 18.59 -10.42 9.92
C ASN A 50 17.80 -10.81 8.66
N PRO A 51 17.64 -12.11 8.34
CA PRO A 51 16.98 -12.55 7.12
C PRO A 51 15.51 -12.15 7.05
N ASN A 52 14.80 -12.08 8.17
CA ASN A 52 13.39 -11.64 8.21
C ASN A 52 13.27 -10.15 7.89
N ILE A 53 14.20 -9.33 8.40
CA ILE A 53 14.22 -7.89 8.08
C ILE A 53 14.58 -7.67 6.61
N LEU A 54 15.59 -8.36 6.10
CA LEU A 54 16.00 -8.25 4.70
C LEU A 54 14.87 -8.67 3.75
N LEU A 55 14.18 -9.78 4.05
CA LEU A 55 13.04 -10.24 3.28
C LEU A 55 11.89 -9.23 3.36
N GLY A 56 11.58 -8.70 4.54
CA GLY A 56 10.56 -7.69 4.73
C GLY A 56 10.86 -6.42 3.92
N VAL A 57 12.07 -5.89 4.00
CA VAL A 57 12.49 -4.71 3.22
C VAL A 57 12.42 -4.97 1.71
N LEU A 58 12.79 -6.17 1.26
CA LEU A 58 12.67 -6.54 -0.15
C LEU A 58 11.20 -6.51 -0.61
N LEU A 59 10.29 -7.12 0.16
CA LEU A 59 8.87 -7.14 -0.15
C LEU A 59 8.24 -5.74 -0.15
N GLU A 60 8.60 -4.89 0.83
CA GLU A 60 8.19 -3.49 0.88
C GLU A 60 8.71 -2.69 -0.32
N THR A 61 9.94 -2.96 -0.76
CA THR A 61 10.49 -2.32 -1.95
C THR A 61 9.71 -2.69 -3.21
N ILE A 62 9.34 -3.97 -3.35
CA ILE A 62 8.51 -4.45 -4.48
C ILE A 62 7.10 -3.82 -4.40
N PHE A 63 6.50 -3.79 -3.21
CA PHE A 63 5.21 -3.12 -2.98
C PHE A 63 5.27 -1.65 -3.39
N PHE A 64 6.30 -0.91 -2.95
CA PHE A 64 6.47 0.50 -3.28
C PHE A 64 6.63 0.72 -4.79
N GLY A 65 7.39 -0.14 -5.48
CA GLY A 65 7.51 -0.11 -6.94
C GLY A 65 6.16 -0.34 -7.64
N ALA A 66 5.38 -1.30 -7.17
CA ALA A 66 4.03 -1.55 -7.67
C ALA A 66 3.09 -0.36 -7.40
N LEU A 67 3.20 0.27 -6.22
CA LEU A 67 2.44 1.46 -5.86
C LEU A 67 2.76 2.63 -6.80
N LEU A 68 4.03 2.90 -7.07
CA LEU A 68 4.44 3.94 -8.02
C LEU A 68 3.89 3.67 -9.43
N TYR A 69 3.93 2.42 -9.87
CA TYR A 69 3.31 2.02 -11.13
C TYR A 69 1.81 2.29 -11.15
N LEU A 70 1.09 1.96 -10.07
CA LEU A 70 -0.35 2.22 -9.97
C LEU A 70 -0.67 3.72 -9.97
N LEU A 71 0.13 4.53 -9.26
CA LEU A 71 0.00 5.98 -9.23
C LEU A 71 0.28 6.63 -10.60
N SER A 72 1.11 6.01 -11.43
CA SER A 72 1.31 6.47 -12.82
C SER A 72 0.11 6.17 -13.74
N GLN A 73 -0.76 5.24 -13.36
CA GLN A 73 -1.90 4.79 -14.16
C GLN A 73 -3.22 5.42 -13.73
N ARG A 74 -3.34 5.89 -12.50
CA ARG A 74 -4.57 6.37 -11.89
C ARG A 74 -4.32 7.51 -10.90
N ASP A 75 -5.40 8.23 -10.61
CA ASP A 75 -5.36 9.35 -9.66
C ASP A 75 -4.93 8.89 -8.28
N VAL A 76 -4.10 9.71 -7.63
CA VAL A 76 -3.65 9.51 -6.25
C VAL A 76 -4.85 9.40 -5.29
N SER A 77 -5.89 10.23 -5.52
CA SER A 77 -7.11 10.25 -4.71
C SER A 77 -7.89 8.93 -4.74
N LEU A 78 -7.67 8.08 -5.73
CA LEU A 78 -8.25 6.74 -5.81
C LEU A 78 -7.31 5.70 -5.20
N ILE A 79 -6.05 5.67 -5.66
CA ILE A 79 -5.09 4.62 -5.28
C ILE A 79 -4.76 4.70 -3.80
N TRP A 80 -4.47 5.91 -3.28
CA TRP A 80 -4.02 6.08 -1.91
C TRP A 80 -5.03 5.60 -0.85
N PRO A 81 -6.33 5.95 -0.93
CA PRO A 81 -7.30 5.39 0.00
C PRO A 81 -7.51 3.88 -0.15
N LEU A 82 -7.32 3.32 -1.35
CA LEU A 82 -7.44 1.88 -1.58
C LEU A 82 -6.29 1.09 -0.94
N THR A 83 -5.12 1.69 -0.76
CA THR A 83 -4.01 1.05 -0.01
C THR A 83 -4.38 0.81 1.46
N ALA A 84 -5.38 1.52 2.00
CA ALA A 84 -5.89 1.24 3.34
C ALA A 84 -6.43 -0.19 3.52
N LEU A 85 -6.79 -0.89 2.42
CA LEU A 85 -7.09 -2.32 2.46
C LEU A 85 -5.89 -3.17 2.92
N GLY A 86 -4.66 -2.67 2.79
CA GLY A 86 -3.46 -3.29 3.36
C GLY A 86 -3.58 -3.51 4.87
N PHE A 87 -4.19 -2.58 5.62
CA PHE A 87 -4.43 -2.75 7.05
C PHE A 87 -5.33 -3.96 7.37
N VAL A 88 -6.27 -4.29 6.48
CA VAL A 88 -7.12 -5.49 6.62
C VAL A 88 -6.25 -6.75 6.51
N LEU A 89 -5.43 -6.82 5.47
CA LEU A 89 -4.54 -7.95 5.22
C LEU A 89 -3.49 -8.09 6.31
N THR A 90 -2.92 -6.97 6.75
CA THR A 90 -1.94 -6.95 7.85
C THR A 90 -2.56 -7.40 9.16
N ALA A 91 -3.80 -6.98 9.49
CA ALA A 91 -4.50 -7.44 10.69
C ALA A 91 -4.77 -8.95 10.64
N ILE A 92 -5.19 -9.48 9.48
CA ILE A 92 -5.38 -10.91 9.27
C ILE A 92 -4.04 -11.65 9.42
N ALA A 93 -2.98 -11.17 8.78
CA ALA A 93 -1.66 -11.77 8.84
C ALA A 93 -1.09 -11.75 10.27
N ALA A 94 -1.24 -10.64 11.01
CA ALA A 94 -0.82 -10.53 12.40
C ALA A 94 -1.53 -11.56 13.29
N LYS A 95 -2.83 -11.75 13.10
CA LYS A 95 -3.59 -12.74 13.86
C LYS A 95 -3.14 -14.18 13.57
N PHE A 96 -2.99 -14.54 12.29
CA PHE A 96 -2.74 -15.93 11.91
C PHE A 96 -1.26 -16.31 11.91
N ILE A 97 -0.36 -15.37 11.59
CA ILE A 97 1.07 -15.64 11.46
C ILE A 97 1.83 -15.27 12.74
N LEU A 98 1.52 -14.13 13.36
CA LEU A 98 2.15 -13.69 14.60
C LEU A 98 1.42 -14.18 15.86
N HIS A 99 0.21 -14.74 15.69
CA HIS A 99 -0.68 -15.18 16.80
C HIS A 99 -0.98 -14.04 17.78
N GLU A 100 -1.10 -12.81 17.26
CA GLU A 100 -1.43 -11.64 18.06
C GLU A 100 -2.91 -11.65 18.44
N GLU A 101 -3.21 -11.33 19.70
CA GLU A 101 -4.58 -11.12 20.15
C GLU A 101 -5.10 -9.76 19.65
N ILE A 102 -6.06 -9.81 18.74
CA ILE A 102 -6.66 -8.62 18.17
C ILE A 102 -7.97 -8.32 18.88
N HIS A 103 -8.00 -7.20 19.61
CA HIS A 103 -9.19 -6.75 20.32
C HIS A 103 -10.35 -6.45 19.35
N TRP A 104 -11.59 -6.65 19.80
CA TRP A 104 -12.79 -6.45 18.99
C TRP A 104 -12.87 -5.05 18.34
N THR A 105 -12.44 -4.01 19.05
CA THR A 105 -12.41 -2.63 18.53
C THR A 105 -11.55 -2.50 17.26
N ARG A 106 -10.45 -3.27 17.15
CA ARG A 106 -9.62 -3.28 15.95
C ARG A 106 -10.37 -3.89 14.76
N TRP A 107 -11.17 -4.95 14.97
CA TRP A 107 -12.01 -5.54 13.93
C TRP A 107 -13.10 -4.59 13.46
N MET A 108 -13.69 -3.78 14.34
CA MET A 108 -14.62 -2.72 13.95
C MET A 108 -13.93 -1.68 13.07
N GLY A 109 -12.71 -1.24 13.42
CA GLY A 109 -11.92 -0.34 12.60
C GLY A 109 -11.62 -0.92 11.21
N VAL A 110 -11.24 -2.20 11.15
CA VAL A 110 -11.01 -2.91 9.88
C VAL A 110 -12.28 -2.93 9.02
N ALA A 111 -13.45 -3.18 9.60
CA ALA A 111 -14.72 -3.15 8.87
C ALA A 111 -15.01 -1.75 8.29
N LEU A 112 -14.75 -0.68 9.05
CA LEU A 112 -14.92 0.70 8.56
C LEU A 112 -13.95 1.04 7.41
N ILE A 113 -12.73 0.53 7.44
CA ILE A 113 -11.77 0.68 6.34
C ILE A 113 -12.31 0.04 5.05
N VAL A 114 -12.87 -1.17 5.14
CA VAL A 114 -13.48 -1.85 3.98
C VAL A 114 -14.64 -1.04 3.40
N VAL A 115 -15.52 -0.52 4.27
CA VAL A 115 -16.64 0.34 3.85
C VAL A 115 -16.12 1.61 3.19
N GLY A 116 -15.12 2.29 3.79
CA GLY A 116 -14.51 3.49 3.21
C GLY A 116 -13.88 3.23 1.85
N ALA A 117 -13.12 2.14 1.70
CA ALA A 117 -12.51 1.75 0.43
C ALA A 117 -13.57 1.43 -0.65
N ALA A 118 -14.69 0.79 -0.27
CA ALA A 118 -15.81 0.53 -1.16
C ALA A 118 -16.47 1.83 -1.66
N LEU A 119 -16.67 2.81 -0.78
CA LEU A 119 -17.22 4.12 -1.15
C LEU A 119 -16.29 4.87 -2.10
N VAL A 120 -14.98 4.87 -1.85
CA VAL A 120 -13.99 5.48 -2.76
C VAL A 120 -14.01 4.81 -4.12
N SER A 121 -14.03 3.47 -4.17
CA SER A 121 -14.13 2.72 -5.43
C SER A 121 -15.44 3.02 -6.19
N TYR A 122 -16.53 3.24 -5.46
CA TYR A 122 -17.82 3.58 -6.04
C TYR A 122 -17.82 5.00 -6.62
N SER A 123 -17.18 5.96 -5.93
CA SER A 123 -17.08 7.36 -6.37
C SER A 123 -16.37 7.49 -7.73
N GLU A 124 -15.41 6.61 -8.03
CA GLU A 124 -14.73 6.60 -9.33
C GLU A 124 -15.68 6.27 -10.49
N LYS A 125 -16.72 5.46 -10.25
CA LYS A 125 -17.76 5.18 -11.25
C LYS A 125 -18.69 6.37 -11.49
N LEU A 126 -18.77 7.30 -10.53
CA LEU A 126 -19.61 8.49 -10.59
C LEU A 126 -18.87 9.69 -11.21
N LYS A 127 -17.55 9.63 -11.39
CA LYS A 127 -16.82 10.68 -12.09
C LYS A 127 -17.40 10.84 -13.50
N PRO A 128 -17.85 12.05 -13.90
CA PRO A 128 -18.15 12.31 -15.29
C PRO A 128 -16.92 11.96 -16.11
N GLN A 129 -17.10 11.23 -17.20
CA GLN A 129 -16.04 11.05 -18.20
C GLN A 129 -15.48 12.45 -18.49
N PRO A 130 -14.13 12.65 -18.52
CA PRO A 130 -13.58 13.95 -18.91
C PRO A 130 -14.31 14.32 -20.19
N TRP A 131 -15.05 15.43 -20.12
CA TRP A 131 -15.81 15.95 -21.26
C TRP A 131 -14.92 15.88 -22.49
N GLY A 132 -15.37 15.12 -23.48
CA GLY A 132 -14.60 14.63 -24.60
C GLY A 132 -13.58 15.63 -25.09
N ALA A 133 -12.39 15.16 -25.40
CA ALA A 133 -11.45 15.91 -26.19
C ALA A 133 -12.25 16.62 -27.27
N ALA A 134 -12.30 17.95 -27.18
CA ALA A 134 -12.95 18.75 -28.22
C ALA A 134 -12.45 18.22 -29.56
N PRO A 135 -13.34 17.91 -30.52
CA PRO A 135 -12.88 17.47 -31.83
C PRO A 135 -11.85 18.49 -32.29
N ALA A 136 -10.68 17.99 -32.67
CA ALA A 136 -9.57 18.80 -33.11
C ALA A 136 -10.12 19.93 -33.99
N ALA A 137 -9.95 21.17 -33.52
CA ALA A 137 -10.41 22.33 -34.26
C ALA A 137 -9.94 22.15 -35.69
N ILE A 138 -10.91 22.02 -36.59
CA ILE A 138 -10.66 22.01 -38.03
C ILE A 138 -9.93 23.31 -38.29
N GLY A 139 -8.64 23.20 -38.59
CA GLY A 139 -7.82 24.34 -38.93
C GLY A 139 -8.50 25.17 -40.02
N PRO A 140 -8.38 26.50 -40.02
CA PRO A 140 -8.99 27.33 -41.00
C PRO A 140 -8.53 26.87 -42.40
N SER A 141 -9.52 26.52 -43.23
CA SER A 141 -9.30 26.29 -44.66
C SER A 141 -8.76 27.59 -45.27
N VAL A 142 -7.48 27.63 -45.53
CA VAL A 142 -6.90 28.70 -46.34
C VAL A 142 -7.44 28.52 -47.74
N HIS A 143 -8.50 29.25 -48.07
CA HIS A 143 -8.82 29.53 -49.46
C HIS A 143 -7.83 30.57 -49.92
N GLY A 144 -6.85 30.11 -50.68
CA GLY A 144 -6.02 30.97 -51.47
C GLY A 144 -6.77 31.41 -52.72
N GLU A 145 -6.84 32.67 -52.99
CA GLU A 145 -6.94 33.26 -54.32
C GLU A 145 -5.54 33.56 -54.80
#